data_2fe2b0772742a2bda42594f231ecfb99
#
_entry.id   2fe2b0772742a2bda42594f231ecfb99
#
_cell.length_a   1.000
_cell.length_b   1.000
_cell.length_c   1.000
_cell.angle_alpha   90.00
_cell.angle_beta   90.00
_cell.angle_gamma   90.00
#
_symmetry.space_group_name_H-M   'P 1'
#
loop_
_entity.id
_entity.type
_entity.pdbx_description
1 polymer ?
#
loop_
_entity_poly.entity_id
_entity_poly.type
_entity_poly.pdbx_seq_one_letter_code
_entity_poly.pdbx_strand_id
1 'polypeptide(L)'
;MSASLVGSEMCIRDRDFSSDEAIYIQLTNQIIMGIATSRLQEGDTLPSVRQLADTVGINMHTVNKAYSLLRQEGFVTIDRRRGAVISIDVNKRKALEELKQNLMVALAKGCCKSVSREEVHQLIDEIFDEYDENR
;
A
#
# COMPACT_ATOMS: atom_id res chain seq x y z
N MET A 1 -4.80 -5.34 16.37
CA MET A 1 -5.54 -6.49 15.90
C MET A 1 -5.77 -6.41 14.41
N SER A 2 -5.58 -7.53 13.79
CA SER A 2 -5.75 -7.58 12.34
C SER A 2 -7.18 -7.23 11.92
N ALA A 3 -8.14 -7.52 12.77
CA ALA A 3 -9.54 -7.21 12.46
C ALA A 3 -9.75 -5.72 12.22
N SER A 4 -8.91 -4.88 12.80
CA SER A 4 -9.04 -3.45 12.64
C SER A 4 -8.82 -3.00 11.20
N LEU A 5 -8.13 -3.81 10.41
CA LEU A 5 -7.92 -3.50 9.01
C LEU A 5 -9.25 -3.30 8.27
N VAL A 6 -10.23 -4.12 8.61
CA VAL A 6 -11.54 -4.08 7.96
C VAL A 6 -12.31 -2.84 8.34
N GLY A 7 -12.00 -2.28 9.48
CA GLY A 7 -12.65 -1.07 9.93
C GLY A 7 -12.15 0.15 9.20
N SER A 8 -12.53 1.29 9.71
CA SER A 8 -12.20 2.57 9.12
C SER A 8 -10.73 2.93 9.26
N GLU A 9 -9.98 2.17 10.04
CA GLU A 9 -8.60 2.48 10.33
C GLU A 9 -7.76 2.61 9.07
N MET A 10 -8.09 1.82 8.07
CA MET A 10 -7.38 1.88 6.80
C MET A 10 -7.91 2.95 5.88
N CYS A 11 -9.00 3.56 6.24
CA CYS A 11 -9.66 4.55 5.40
C CYS A 11 -10.06 4.01 4.03
N ILE A 12 -10.18 2.70 3.92
CA ILE A 12 -10.55 2.08 2.65
C ILE A 12 -11.93 2.55 2.20
N ARG A 13 -12.84 2.73 3.14
CA ARG A 13 -14.18 3.19 2.83
C ARG A 13 -14.24 4.63 2.34
N ASP A 14 -13.25 5.41 2.73
CA ASP A 14 -13.19 6.82 2.37
C ASP A 14 -12.51 7.02 1.02
N ARG A 15 -12.11 5.94 0.39
CA ARG A 15 -11.43 6.02 -0.89
C ARG A 15 -12.37 6.45 -1.98
N ASP A 16 -11.83 7.23 -2.87
CA ASP A 16 -12.52 7.65 -4.07
C ASP A 16 -12.23 6.63 -5.18
N PHE A 17 -13.14 5.70 -5.37
CA PHE A 17 -13.00 4.70 -6.42
C PHE A 17 -13.41 5.22 -7.79
N SER A 18 -13.76 6.50 -7.89
CA SER A 18 -14.02 7.11 -9.18
C SER A 18 -12.74 7.56 -9.88
N SER A 19 -11.61 7.44 -9.22
CA SER A 19 -10.31 7.74 -9.80
C SER A 19 -10.04 6.85 -11.02
N ASP A 20 -9.24 7.36 -11.96
CA ASP A 20 -8.84 6.61 -13.16
C ASP A 20 -7.94 5.43 -12.84
N GLU A 21 -7.32 5.43 -11.67
CA GLU A 21 -6.47 4.33 -11.24
C GLU A 21 -7.31 3.08 -10.95
N ALA A 22 -6.82 1.93 -11.39
CA ALA A 22 -7.54 0.67 -11.16
C ALA A 22 -7.77 0.45 -9.67
N ILE A 23 -8.96 -0.05 -9.33
CA ILE A 23 -9.35 -0.26 -7.93
C ILE A 23 -8.38 -1.18 -7.20
N TYR A 24 -7.90 -2.24 -7.86
CA TYR A 24 -6.98 -3.15 -7.19
C TYR A 24 -5.65 -2.49 -6.85
N ILE A 25 -5.19 -1.53 -7.66
CA ILE A 25 -3.99 -0.76 -7.36
C ILE A 25 -4.24 0.14 -6.15
N GLN A 26 -5.38 0.79 -6.10
CA GLN A 26 -5.75 1.64 -4.97
C GLN A 26 -5.80 0.83 -3.67
N LEU A 27 -6.40 -0.35 -3.72
CA LEU A 27 -6.50 -1.23 -2.56
C LEU A 27 -5.11 -1.69 -2.12
N THR A 28 -4.28 -2.10 -3.07
CA THR A 28 -2.89 -2.50 -2.80
C THR A 28 -2.14 -1.37 -2.10
N ASN A 29 -2.25 -0.16 -2.62
CA ASN A 29 -1.57 1.01 -2.05
C ASN A 29 -2.07 1.33 -0.64
N GLN A 30 -3.36 1.15 -0.39
CA GLN A 30 -3.90 1.38 0.96
C GLN A 30 -3.32 0.41 1.98
N ILE A 31 -3.16 -0.84 1.59
CA ILE A 31 -2.57 -1.85 2.47
C ILE A 31 -1.11 -1.52 2.73
N ILE A 32 -0.36 -1.16 1.70
CA ILE A 32 1.03 -0.75 1.84
C ILE A 32 1.16 0.46 2.77
N MET A 33 0.30 1.45 2.60
CA MET A 33 0.28 2.62 3.48
C MET A 33 -0.01 2.23 4.93
N GLY A 34 -0.91 1.27 5.12
CA GLY A 34 -1.20 0.76 6.46
C GLY A 34 0.02 0.11 7.11
N ILE A 35 0.82 -0.59 6.32
CA ILE A 35 2.06 -1.20 6.81
C ILE A 35 3.08 -0.11 7.12
N ALA A 36 3.25 0.85 6.23
CA ALA A 36 4.23 1.94 6.41
C ALA A 36 3.93 2.78 7.64
N THR A 37 2.66 2.97 7.95
CA THR A 37 2.23 3.76 9.11
C THR A 37 2.01 2.91 10.36
N SER A 38 2.42 1.65 10.34
CA SER A 38 2.33 0.70 11.46
C SER A 38 0.91 0.39 11.93
N ARG A 39 -0.10 0.68 11.12
CA ARG A 39 -1.47 0.25 11.40
C ARG A 39 -1.61 -1.24 11.16
N LEU A 40 -0.84 -1.76 10.21
CA LEU A 40 -0.68 -3.18 9.95
C LEU A 40 0.75 -3.55 10.26
N GLN A 41 0.93 -4.66 10.95
CA GLN A 41 2.26 -5.09 11.36
C GLN A 41 2.54 -6.48 10.84
N GLU A 42 3.82 -6.80 10.75
CA GLU A 42 4.22 -8.14 10.35
C GLU A 42 3.60 -9.16 11.29
N GLY A 43 3.04 -10.22 10.71
CA GLY A 43 2.33 -11.24 11.46
C GLY A 43 0.82 -11.02 11.52
N ASP A 44 0.34 -9.84 11.20
CA ASP A 44 -1.09 -9.58 11.17
C ASP A 44 -1.74 -10.36 10.02
N THR A 45 -2.95 -10.82 10.26
CA THR A 45 -3.74 -11.54 9.26
C THR A 45 -4.65 -10.58 8.54
N LEU A 46 -4.65 -10.62 7.22
CA LEU A 46 -5.60 -9.85 6.43
C LEU A 46 -6.95 -10.56 6.39
N PRO A 47 -8.04 -9.82 6.19
CA PRO A 47 -9.35 -10.45 5.99
C PRO A 47 -9.31 -11.37 4.76
N SER A 48 -10.19 -12.34 4.71
CA SER A 48 -10.30 -13.16 3.50
C SER A 48 -10.76 -12.30 2.33
N VAL A 49 -10.50 -12.80 1.13
CA VAL A 49 -10.91 -12.09 -0.09
C VAL A 49 -12.40 -11.77 -0.04
N ARG A 50 -13.22 -12.75 0.36
CA ARG A 50 -14.68 -12.57 0.45
C ARG A 50 -15.05 -11.50 1.49
N GLN A 51 -14.44 -11.58 2.66
CA GLN A 51 -14.73 -10.62 3.73
C GLN A 51 -14.40 -9.19 3.32
N LEU A 52 -13.23 -9.00 2.72
CA LEU A 52 -12.82 -7.66 2.31
C LEU A 52 -13.69 -7.15 1.17
N ALA A 53 -13.99 -8.00 0.20
CA ALA A 53 -14.86 -7.63 -0.91
C ALA A 53 -16.23 -7.18 -0.41
N ASP A 54 -16.81 -7.91 0.54
CA ASP A 54 -18.10 -7.56 1.12
C ASP A 54 -18.02 -6.25 1.90
N THR A 55 -16.97 -6.07 2.68
CA THR A 55 -16.80 -4.88 3.53
C THR A 55 -16.63 -3.62 2.70
N VAL A 56 -15.79 -3.70 1.67
CA VAL A 56 -15.47 -2.54 0.84
C VAL A 56 -16.50 -2.32 -0.28
N GLY A 57 -17.23 -3.37 -0.63
CA GLY A 57 -18.23 -3.28 -1.68
C GLY A 57 -17.66 -3.39 -3.08
N ILE A 58 -16.64 -4.20 -3.26
CA ILE A 58 -16.01 -4.41 -4.56
C ILE A 58 -16.00 -5.91 -4.90
N ASN A 59 -15.61 -6.20 -6.13
CA ASN A 59 -15.59 -7.55 -6.65
C ASN A 59 -14.48 -8.37 -6.00
N MET A 60 -14.77 -9.63 -5.71
CA MET A 60 -13.78 -10.56 -5.14
C MET A 60 -12.54 -10.71 -6.03
N HIS A 61 -12.73 -10.68 -7.36
CA HIS A 61 -11.60 -10.76 -8.28
C HIS A 61 -10.65 -9.59 -8.11
N THR A 62 -11.20 -8.41 -7.84
CA THR A 62 -10.40 -7.21 -7.60
C THR A 62 -9.57 -7.34 -6.33
N VAL A 63 -10.18 -7.84 -5.26
CA VAL A 63 -9.45 -8.09 -4.00
C VAL A 63 -8.37 -9.14 -4.21
N ASN A 64 -8.70 -10.20 -4.93
CA ASN A 64 -7.74 -11.27 -5.20
C ASN A 64 -6.54 -10.76 -5.99
N LYS A 65 -6.77 -9.89 -6.96
CA LYS A 65 -5.69 -9.25 -7.72
C LYS A 65 -4.78 -8.42 -6.81
N ALA A 66 -5.38 -7.65 -5.91
CA ALA A 66 -4.61 -6.85 -4.96
C ALA A 66 -3.75 -7.74 -4.06
N TYR A 67 -4.33 -8.80 -3.52
CA TYR A 67 -3.58 -9.72 -2.66
C TYR A 67 -2.46 -10.43 -3.42
N SER A 68 -2.71 -10.80 -4.67
CA SER A 68 -1.69 -11.42 -5.51
C SER A 68 -0.53 -10.48 -5.76
N LEU A 69 -0.82 -9.20 -6.01
CA LEU A 69 0.22 -8.20 -6.23
C LEU A 69 1.04 -7.98 -4.96
N LEU A 70 0.38 -7.89 -3.81
CA LEU A 70 1.08 -7.75 -2.52
C LEU A 70 2.00 -8.94 -2.26
N ARG A 71 1.53 -10.14 -2.58
CA ARG A 71 2.33 -11.34 -2.43
C ARG A 71 3.54 -11.32 -3.36
N GLN A 72 3.33 -10.94 -4.60
CA GLN A 72 4.39 -10.86 -5.60
C GLN A 72 5.46 -9.85 -5.22
N GLU A 73 5.05 -8.74 -4.62
CA GLU A 73 5.96 -7.68 -4.21
C GLU A 73 6.58 -7.89 -2.83
N GLY A 74 6.26 -8.98 -2.16
CA GLY A 74 6.92 -9.35 -0.92
C GLY A 74 6.35 -8.70 0.33
N PHE A 75 5.07 -8.34 0.32
CA PHE A 75 4.41 -7.77 1.50
C PHE A 75 3.52 -8.77 2.23
N VAL A 76 3.15 -9.86 1.57
CA VAL A 76 2.18 -10.81 2.10
C VAL A 76 2.63 -12.23 1.75
N THR A 77 2.40 -13.16 2.66
CA THR A 77 2.54 -14.59 2.39
C THR A 77 1.21 -15.27 2.66
N ILE A 78 1.04 -16.46 2.10
CA ILE A 78 -0.17 -17.24 2.31
C ILE A 78 0.12 -18.37 3.29
N ASP A 79 -0.57 -18.33 4.41
CA ASP A 79 -0.50 -19.37 5.44
C ASP A 79 -1.74 -20.25 5.31
N ARG A 80 -1.57 -21.56 5.37
CA ARG A 80 -2.67 -22.49 5.19
C ARG A 80 -3.79 -22.32 6.21
N ARG A 81 -3.43 -21.95 7.44
CA ARG A 81 -4.38 -21.82 8.53
C ARG A 81 -4.94 -20.43 8.64
N ARG A 82 -4.11 -19.44 8.41
CA ARG A 82 -4.43 -18.04 8.69
C ARG A 82 -4.80 -17.25 7.45
N GLY A 83 -4.54 -17.80 6.27
CA GLY A 83 -4.79 -17.09 5.02
C GLY A 83 -3.67 -16.11 4.70
N ALA A 84 -4.02 -14.93 4.25
CA ALA A 84 -3.04 -13.90 3.89
C ALA A 84 -2.49 -13.24 5.16
N VAL A 85 -1.18 -13.25 5.30
CA VAL A 85 -0.49 -12.74 6.49
C VAL A 85 0.55 -11.72 6.05
N ILE A 86 0.62 -10.59 6.75
CA ILE A 86 1.64 -9.58 6.50
C ILE A 86 3.01 -10.18 6.81
N SER A 87 3.85 -10.23 5.80
CA SER A 87 5.20 -10.79 5.93
C SER A 87 6.10 -10.07 4.93
N ILE A 88 7.00 -9.24 5.43
CA ILE A 88 7.80 -8.35 4.59
C ILE A 88 9.08 -9.04 4.15
N ASP A 89 9.27 -9.11 2.86
CA ASP A 89 10.53 -9.57 2.29
C ASP A 89 11.51 -8.39 2.30
N VAL A 90 12.36 -8.35 3.31
CA VAL A 90 13.29 -7.23 3.49
C VAL A 90 14.52 -7.43 2.62
N ASN A 91 14.40 -7.01 1.38
CA ASN A 91 15.54 -6.95 0.48
C ASN A 91 15.79 -5.48 0.12
N LYS A 92 16.59 -4.84 0.94
CA LYS A 92 16.85 -3.39 0.83
C LYS A 92 17.41 -3.00 -0.52
N ARG A 93 18.30 -3.80 -1.07
CA ARG A 93 18.92 -3.50 -2.36
C ARG A 93 17.88 -3.48 -3.48
N LYS A 94 17.04 -4.49 -3.51
CA LYS A 94 15.97 -4.56 -4.50
C LYS A 94 14.99 -3.41 -4.34
N ALA A 95 14.63 -3.11 -3.08
CA ALA A 95 13.72 -2.01 -2.79
C ALA A 95 14.27 -0.67 -3.27
N LEU A 96 15.57 -0.44 -3.06
CA LEU A 96 16.21 0.80 -3.53
C LEU A 96 16.21 0.90 -5.05
N GLU A 97 16.44 -0.21 -5.74
CA GLU A 97 16.41 -0.23 -7.20
C GLU A 97 15.01 0.09 -7.73
N GLU A 98 14.00 -0.55 -7.18
CA GLU A 98 12.62 -0.31 -7.58
C GLU A 98 12.20 1.12 -7.30
N LEU A 99 12.57 1.63 -6.13
CA LEU A 99 12.26 3.00 -5.76
C LEU A 99 12.94 3.98 -6.71
N LYS A 100 14.19 3.72 -7.07
CA LYS A 100 14.92 4.57 -8.02
C LYS A 100 14.19 4.62 -9.36
N GLN A 101 13.78 3.47 -9.88
CA GLN A 101 13.06 3.42 -11.16
C GLN A 101 11.76 4.21 -11.10
N ASN A 102 11.01 4.05 -10.04
CA ASN A 102 9.75 4.78 -9.88
C ASN A 102 9.98 6.28 -9.75
N LEU A 103 10.99 6.66 -8.98
CA LEU A 103 11.31 8.07 -8.80
C LEU A 103 11.82 8.74 -10.07
N MET A 104 12.53 8.00 -10.91
CA MET A 104 13.04 8.58 -12.16
C MET A 104 11.90 9.16 -13.00
N VAL A 105 10.82 8.40 -13.14
CA VAL A 105 9.66 8.87 -13.91
C VAL A 105 8.92 9.98 -13.18
N ALA A 106 8.70 9.81 -11.87
CA ALA A 106 7.99 10.80 -11.07
C ALA A 106 8.73 12.14 -11.08
N LEU A 107 10.03 12.10 -10.90
CA LEU A 107 10.86 13.32 -10.89
C LEU A 107 10.97 13.95 -12.28
N ALA A 108 11.00 13.13 -13.32
CA ALA A 108 11.00 13.65 -14.69
C ALA A 108 9.73 14.46 -14.96
N LYS A 109 8.60 13.95 -14.53
CA LYS A 109 7.31 14.68 -14.66
C LYS A 109 7.35 15.99 -13.90
N GLY A 110 7.90 15.98 -12.69
CA GLY A 110 8.06 17.20 -11.92
C GLY A 110 8.98 18.20 -12.57
N CYS A 111 10.13 17.73 -13.06
CA CYS A 111 11.07 18.60 -13.78
C CYS A 111 10.42 19.26 -14.99
N CYS A 112 9.61 18.52 -15.75
CA CYS A 112 8.91 19.08 -16.89
C CYS A 112 7.95 20.20 -16.51
N LYS A 113 7.50 20.20 -15.26
CA LYS A 113 6.57 21.19 -14.74
C LYS A 113 7.24 22.17 -13.78
N SER A 114 8.55 22.28 -13.88
CA SER A 114 9.35 23.26 -13.12
C SER A 114 9.40 23.04 -11.61
N VAL A 115 9.22 21.81 -11.18
CA VAL A 115 9.42 21.47 -9.76
C VAL A 115 10.93 21.37 -9.50
N SER A 116 11.42 22.12 -8.50
CA SER A 116 12.85 22.18 -8.20
C SER A 116 13.28 21.01 -7.31
N ARG A 117 14.62 20.84 -7.26
CA ARG A 117 15.22 19.84 -6.37
C ARG A 117 14.85 20.12 -4.91
N GLU A 118 14.93 21.37 -4.50
CA GLU A 118 14.62 21.78 -3.14
C GLU A 118 13.17 21.48 -2.78
N GLU A 119 12.27 21.73 -3.71
CA GLU A 119 10.85 21.41 -3.51
C GLU A 119 10.61 19.92 -3.36
N VAL A 120 11.34 19.11 -4.14
CA VAL A 120 11.25 17.65 -4.03
C VAL A 120 11.78 17.17 -2.68
N HIS A 121 12.91 17.68 -2.23
CA HIS A 121 13.48 17.30 -0.94
C HIS A 121 12.52 17.65 0.20
N GLN A 122 11.94 18.83 0.14
CA GLN A 122 10.95 19.24 1.14
C GLN A 122 9.73 18.31 1.12
N LEU A 123 9.27 17.95 -0.05
CA LEU A 123 8.13 17.04 -0.20
C LEU A 123 8.42 15.68 0.42
N ILE A 124 9.62 15.17 0.21
CA ILE A 124 10.02 13.88 0.78
C ILE A 124 10.02 13.96 2.31
N ASP A 125 10.56 15.03 2.87
CA ASP A 125 10.57 15.22 4.32
C ASP A 125 9.15 15.29 4.88
N GLU A 126 8.26 15.99 4.21
CA GLU A 126 6.86 16.09 4.61
C GLU A 126 6.18 14.71 4.62
N ILE A 127 6.47 13.89 3.61
CA ILE A 127 5.90 12.55 3.53
C ILE A 127 6.38 11.67 4.70
N PHE A 128 7.68 11.71 4.99
CA PHE A 128 8.22 10.94 6.10
C PHE A 128 7.65 11.42 7.44
N ASP A 129 7.50 12.73 7.60
CA ASP A 129 6.91 13.28 8.81
C ASP A 129 5.46 12.78 8.98
N GLU A 130 4.71 12.72 7.89
CA GLU A 130 3.34 12.19 7.91
C GLU A 130 3.31 10.73 8.37
N TYR A 131 4.23 9.92 7.87
CA TYR A 131 4.31 8.52 8.27
C TYR A 131 4.63 8.40 9.76
N ASP A 132 5.56 9.21 10.25
CA ASP A 132 5.96 9.19 11.66
C ASP A 132 4.83 9.63 12.58
N GLU A 133 4.05 10.62 12.19
CA GLU A 133 2.90 11.08 12.96
C GLU A 133 1.81 10.00 13.10
N ASN A 134 1.69 9.14 12.10
CA ASN A 134 0.66 8.11 12.08
C ASN A 134 1.11 6.77 12.66
N ARG A 135 2.33 6.70 13.14
CA ARG A 135 2.83 5.50 13.82
C ARG A 135 2.47 5.49 15.33
#